data_cdbfe63ca9e5a95ac6b904135afb3db8
#
_entry.id   cdbfe63ca9e5a95ac6b904135afb3db8
#
_cell.length_a   1.000
_cell.length_b   1.000
_cell.length_c   1.000
_cell.angle_alpha   90.00
_cell.angle_beta   90.00
_cell.angle_gamma   90.00
#
_symmetry.space_group_name_H-M   'P 1'
#
loop_
_entity.id
_entity.type
_entity.pdbx_description
1 polymer ?
#
loop_
_entity_poly.entity_id
_entity_poly.type
_entity_poly.pdbx_seq_one_letter_code
_entity_poly.pdbx_strand_id
1 'polypeptide(L)'
;MPKDTYGIAPKTAIILAAGSSIRYRGVAKQLLPVGDETILERMIRQCRQHRYTPVVFTANNWIIKALDGYNCDHWLPPKSDTVCDTIYHMSGFWGPRTAILLGDVIYSQDAMARIMGCKADFMTFGNMWEVFALSFAGKNAKAVRRAVGVAIETPPHKVRTIFMSYSYISRLVKQDKYMLSKIDTFDYIDDYTNDIDTHNDYKNFLIEVVKRKRLDDRKPK
;
A
#
# COMPACT_ATOMS: atom_id res chain seq x y z
N MET A 1 3.13 18.91 9.76
CA MET A 1 2.10 17.88 9.99
C MET A 1 1.22 18.30 11.16
N PRO A 2 -0.10 18.24 11.05
CA PRO A 2 -0.97 18.51 12.19
C PRO A 2 -0.72 17.45 13.26
N LYS A 3 -0.47 17.90 14.49
CA LYS A 3 -0.51 17.03 15.67
C LYS A 3 -1.99 16.86 16.01
N ASP A 4 -2.41 15.61 16.24
CA ASP A 4 -3.73 15.41 16.82
C ASP A 4 -3.78 16.02 18.23
N THR A 5 -4.98 16.32 18.71
CA THR A 5 -5.27 17.06 19.94
C THR A 5 -4.65 16.46 21.21
N TYR A 6 -4.05 15.28 21.13
CA TYR A 6 -3.42 14.56 22.25
C TYR A 6 -1.89 14.48 22.16
N GLY A 7 -1.25 15.18 21.22
CA GLY A 7 0.21 15.22 21.10
C GLY A 7 0.87 13.93 20.58
N ILE A 8 0.10 12.92 20.19
CA ILE A 8 0.59 11.70 19.57
C ILE A 8 0.69 11.96 18.08
N ALA A 9 1.90 11.77 17.50
CA ALA A 9 2.06 11.89 16.07
C ALA A 9 1.18 10.84 15.35
N PRO A 10 0.48 11.21 14.27
CA PRO A 10 -0.44 10.31 13.60
C PRO A 10 0.28 9.13 12.96
N LYS A 11 -0.36 7.97 12.97
CA LYS A 11 0.05 6.85 12.14
C LYS A 11 -0.18 7.23 10.67
N THR A 12 0.76 6.95 9.79
CA THR A 12 0.69 7.36 8.39
C THR A 12 0.43 6.17 7.47
N ALA A 13 -0.54 6.30 6.58
CA ALA A 13 -0.77 5.38 5.47
C ALA A 13 -0.36 6.06 4.17
N ILE A 14 0.63 5.52 3.50
CA ILE A 14 1.14 6.03 2.23
C ILE A 14 0.55 5.19 1.11
N ILE A 15 -0.17 5.83 0.19
CA ILE A 15 -0.81 5.19 -0.95
C ILE A 15 -0.01 5.52 -2.20
N LEU A 16 0.57 4.50 -2.82
CA LEU A 16 1.38 4.62 -4.03
C LEU A 16 0.48 4.62 -5.28
N ALA A 17 0.19 5.78 -5.81
CA ALA A 17 -0.66 5.96 -7.00
C ALA A 17 0.08 6.68 -8.14
N ALA A 18 1.41 6.57 -8.21
CA ALA A 18 2.25 7.24 -9.21
C ALA A 18 2.50 6.40 -10.47
N GLY A 19 2.07 5.15 -10.50
CA GLY A 19 2.27 4.25 -11.63
C GLY A 19 1.60 4.73 -12.91
N SER A 20 2.26 4.52 -14.05
CA SER A 20 1.69 4.81 -15.37
C SER A 20 0.57 3.81 -15.67
N SER A 21 -0.66 4.30 -15.88
CA SER A 21 -1.81 3.44 -16.26
C SER A 21 -1.80 3.04 -17.74
N ILE A 22 -0.63 2.75 -18.32
CA ILE A 22 -0.47 2.44 -19.76
C ILE A 22 -1.35 1.25 -20.16
N ARG A 23 -1.36 0.19 -19.36
CA ARG A 23 -2.16 -1.02 -19.61
C ARG A 23 -3.68 -0.78 -19.57
N TYR A 24 -4.09 0.33 -18.92
CA TYR A 24 -5.49 0.77 -18.81
C TYR A 24 -5.82 1.93 -19.76
N ARG A 25 -5.06 2.09 -20.86
CA ARG A 25 -5.28 3.15 -21.87
C ARG A 25 -5.35 4.56 -21.28
N GLY A 26 -4.54 4.84 -20.27
CA GLY A 26 -4.48 6.15 -19.60
C GLY A 26 -5.56 6.39 -18.54
N VAL A 27 -6.48 5.45 -18.31
CA VAL A 27 -7.45 5.55 -17.21
C VAL A 27 -6.74 5.29 -15.87
N ALA A 28 -6.95 6.16 -14.91
CA ALA A 28 -6.44 5.95 -13.54
C ALA A 28 -7.17 4.77 -12.88
N LYS A 29 -6.50 3.61 -12.78
CA LYS A 29 -7.07 2.38 -12.18
C LYS A 29 -7.66 2.63 -10.80
N GLN A 30 -7.02 3.52 -10.05
CA GLN A 30 -7.41 3.94 -8.71
C GLN A 30 -8.81 4.57 -8.63
N LEU A 31 -9.31 5.08 -9.76
CA LEU A 31 -10.63 5.69 -9.86
C LEU A 31 -11.70 4.71 -10.40
N LEU A 32 -11.37 3.43 -10.59
CA LEU A 32 -12.36 2.43 -10.97
C LEU A 32 -13.36 2.20 -9.82
N PRO A 33 -14.66 2.06 -10.12
CA PRO A 33 -15.70 1.91 -9.11
C PRO A 33 -15.68 0.52 -8.45
N VAL A 34 -15.86 0.50 -7.13
CA VAL A 34 -16.06 -0.71 -6.32
C VAL A 34 -17.30 -0.51 -5.46
N GLY A 35 -18.46 -0.88 -5.98
CA GLY A 35 -19.75 -0.50 -5.41
C GLY A 35 -20.01 0.99 -5.60
N ASP A 36 -20.30 1.70 -4.51
CA ASP A 36 -20.63 3.13 -4.51
C ASP A 36 -19.41 4.05 -4.34
N GLU A 37 -18.21 3.50 -4.26
CA GLU A 37 -16.96 4.23 -4.06
C GLU A 37 -15.90 3.81 -5.09
N THR A 38 -14.86 4.60 -5.29
CA THR A 38 -13.70 4.21 -6.10
C THR A 38 -12.73 3.37 -5.27
N ILE A 39 -11.78 2.69 -5.94
CA ILE A 39 -10.69 1.95 -5.27
C ILE A 39 -9.96 2.89 -4.30
N LEU A 40 -9.60 4.09 -4.75
CA LEU A 40 -8.86 5.06 -3.95
C LEU A 40 -9.69 5.59 -2.76
N GLU A 41 -10.93 5.96 -3.00
CA GLU A 41 -11.84 6.44 -1.94
C GLU A 41 -12.04 5.37 -0.86
N ARG A 42 -12.27 4.12 -1.28
CA ARG A 42 -12.35 2.97 -0.39
C ARG A 42 -11.10 2.82 0.48
N MET A 43 -9.92 2.89 -0.14
CA MET A 43 -8.63 2.77 0.56
C MET A 43 -8.44 3.90 1.57
N ILE A 44 -8.73 5.16 1.19
CA ILE A 44 -8.65 6.32 2.08
C ILE A 44 -9.59 6.14 3.29
N ARG A 45 -10.83 5.74 3.04
CA ARG A 45 -11.81 5.47 4.10
C ARG A 45 -11.33 4.36 5.03
N GLN A 46 -10.85 3.24 4.49
CA GLN A 46 -10.31 2.13 5.28
C GLN A 46 -9.12 2.57 6.15
N CYS A 47 -8.19 3.37 5.63
CA CYS A 47 -7.08 3.92 6.41
C CYS A 47 -7.59 4.74 7.61
N ARG A 48 -8.56 5.63 7.38
CA ARG A 48 -9.15 6.48 8.44
C ARG A 48 -9.89 5.67 9.50
N GLN A 49 -10.61 4.63 9.11
CA GLN A 49 -11.28 3.70 10.05
C GLN A 49 -10.29 3.07 11.04
N HIS A 50 -9.05 2.86 10.62
CA HIS A 50 -7.97 2.34 11.47
C HIS A 50 -7.10 3.43 12.11
N ARG A 51 -7.55 4.71 12.07
CA ARG A 51 -6.85 5.87 12.65
C ARG A 51 -5.47 6.12 12.04
N TYR A 52 -5.33 5.87 10.74
CA TYR A 52 -4.18 6.29 9.96
C TYR A 52 -4.54 7.56 9.19
N THR A 53 -3.56 8.48 9.08
CA THR A 53 -3.64 9.62 8.17
C THR A 53 -3.19 9.15 6.79
N PRO A 54 -4.09 9.09 5.80
CA PRO A 54 -3.71 8.73 4.43
C PRO A 54 -3.00 9.90 3.75
N VAL A 55 -1.95 9.56 2.98
CA VAL A 55 -1.23 10.48 2.09
C VAL A 55 -1.06 9.79 0.74
N VAL A 56 -1.50 10.42 -0.35
CA VAL A 56 -1.46 9.83 -1.68
C VAL A 56 -0.28 10.39 -2.47
N PHE A 57 0.56 9.50 -2.99
CA PHE A 57 1.66 9.86 -3.88
C PHE A 57 1.25 9.61 -5.33
N THR A 58 1.06 10.69 -6.08
CA THR A 58 0.59 10.63 -7.46
C THR A 58 1.07 11.83 -8.27
N ALA A 59 1.31 11.60 -9.56
CA ALA A 59 1.50 12.65 -10.57
C ALA A 59 0.28 12.72 -11.54
N ASN A 60 -0.76 11.93 -11.29
CA ASN A 60 -1.92 11.84 -12.17
C ASN A 60 -2.95 12.92 -11.80
N ASN A 61 -3.17 13.87 -12.71
CA ASN A 61 -4.10 14.99 -12.51
C ASN A 61 -5.55 14.55 -12.24
N TRP A 62 -6.01 13.42 -12.76
CA TRP A 62 -7.34 12.90 -12.47
C TRP A 62 -7.46 12.43 -11.03
N ILE A 63 -6.41 11.78 -10.50
CA ILE A 63 -6.35 11.38 -9.10
C ILE A 63 -6.30 12.63 -8.22
N ILE A 64 -5.42 13.59 -8.52
CA ILE A 64 -5.30 14.86 -7.77
C ILE A 64 -6.67 15.54 -7.67
N LYS A 65 -7.37 15.70 -8.79
CA LYS A 65 -8.70 16.30 -8.82
C LYS A 65 -9.73 15.53 -7.99
N ALA A 66 -9.66 14.21 -7.97
CA ALA A 66 -10.56 13.39 -7.14
C ALA A 66 -10.28 13.55 -5.65
N LEU A 67 -9.00 13.74 -5.27
CA LEU A 67 -8.58 13.90 -3.86
C LEU A 67 -9.11 15.18 -3.21
N ASP A 68 -9.39 16.24 -3.98
CA ASP A 68 -10.04 17.46 -3.45
C ASP A 68 -11.37 17.13 -2.77
N GLY A 69 -12.16 16.18 -3.33
CA GLY A 69 -13.41 15.70 -2.74
C GLY A 69 -13.24 14.79 -1.52
N TYR A 70 -12.06 14.21 -1.34
CA TYR A 70 -11.81 13.23 -0.27
C TYR A 70 -11.12 13.83 0.96
N ASN A 71 -10.79 15.12 0.92
CA ASN A 71 -10.03 15.82 1.98
C ASN A 71 -8.77 15.01 2.38
N CYS A 72 -7.98 14.63 1.41
CA CYS A 72 -6.79 13.80 1.59
C CYS A 72 -5.57 14.50 0.98
N ASP A 73 -4.51 14.59 1.76
CA ASP A 73 -3.24 15.16 1.28
C ASP A 73 -2.67 14.31 0.15
N HIS A 74 -2.09 15.00 -0.83
CA HIS A 74 -1.35 14.36 -1.90
C HIS A 74 0.02 15.02 -2.10
N TRP A 75 0.93 14.25 -2.65
CA TRP A 75 2.26 14.72 -2.99
C TRP A 75 2.66 14.24 -4.37
N LEU A 76 3.31 15.16 -5.10
CA LEU A 76 3.92 14.84 -6.37
C LEU A 76 5.25 14.14 -6.10
N PRO A 77 5.41 12.84 -6.44
CA PRO A 77 6.70 12.20 -6.31
C PRO A 77 7.69 12.88 -7.25
N PRO A 78 8.94 13.08 -6.84
CA PRO A 78 9.98 13.42 -7.81
C PRO A 78 10.00 12.31 -8.88
N LYS A 79 10.55 12.61 -10.06
CA LYS A 79 10.66 11.61 -11.13
C LYS A 79 11.32 10.35 -10.55
N SER A 80 10.55 9.28 -10.53
CA SER A 80 10.97 8.00 -9.98
C SER A 80 10.74 6.92 -11.04
N ASP A 81 11.76 6.11 -11.30
CA ASP A 81 11.69 5.05 -12.28
C ASP A 81 11.17 3.75 -11.68
N THR A 82 11.22 3.62 -10.36
CA THR A 82 10.80 2.42 -9.62
C THR A 82 9.96 2.75 -8.39
N VAL A 83 9.26 1.73 -7.88
CA VAL A 83 8.54 1.84 -6.61
C VAL A 83 9.49 2.14 -5.44
N CYS A 84 10.71 1.62 -5.48
CA CYS A 84 11.73 1.88 -4.47
C CYS A 84 12.13 3.35 -4.43
N ASP A 85 12.32 4.00 -5.59
CA ASP A 85 12.59 5.43 -5.66
C ASP A 85 11.47 6.23 -4.98
N THR A 86 10.22 5.90 -5.31
CA THR A 86 9.06 6.55 -4.68
C THR A 86 9.08 6.38 -3.17
N ILE A 87 9.28 5.15 -2.67
CA ILE A 87 9.34 4.85 -1.23
C ILE A 87 10.48 5.62 -0.56
N TYR A 88 11.64 5.71 -1.18
CA TYR A 88 12.79 6.43 -0.64
C TYR A 88 12.51 7.92 -0.47
N HIS A 89 11.95 8.55 -1.51
CA HIS A 89 11.66 9.98 -1.52
C HIS A 89 10.55 10.37 -0.53
N MET A 90 9.62 9.47 -0.23
CA MET A 90 8.56 9.74 0.73
C MET A 90 8.96 9.53 2.19
N SER A 91 10.21 9.18 2.47
CA SER A 91 10.66 8.88 3.85
C SER A 91 10.46 10.02 4.84
N GLY A 92 10.34 11.28 4.40
CA GLY A 92 9.99 12.43 5.23
C GLY A 92 8.56 12.42 5.78
N PHE A 93 7.66 11.57 5.23
CA PHE A 93 6.26 11.44 5.67
C PHE A 93 6.05 10.26 6.63
N TRP A 94 7.10 9.52 6.94
CA TRP A 94 6.98 8.36 7.82
C TRP A 94 6.71 8.78 9.26
N GLY A 95 5.65 8.20 9.84
CA GLY A 95 5.20 8.44 11.20
C GLY A 95 5.75 7.42 12.21
N PRO A 96 5.23 7.47 13.45
CA PRO A 96 5.54 6.47 14.50
C PRO A 96 5.20 5.05 14.09
N ARG A 97 4.23 4.90 13.22
CA ARG A 97 3.92 3.71 12.45
C ARG A 97 3.52 4.11 11.04
N THR A 98 4.10 3.44 10.07
CA THR A 98 3.85 3.70 8.65
C THR A 98 3.37 2.42 7.98
N ALA A 99 2.28 2.52 7.23
CA ALA A 99 1.86 1.52 6.26
C ALA A 99 2.04 2.08 4.85
N ILE A 100 2.62 1.32 3.94
CA ILE A 100 2.75 1.66 2.52
C ILE A 100 1.88 0.68 1.73
N LEU A 101 0.96 1.22 0.95
CA LEU A 101 -0.05 0.48 0.20
C LEU A 101 0.15 0.70 -1.30
N LEU A 102 0.02 -0.34 -2.11
CA LEU A 102 -0.11 -0.18 -3.56
C LEU A 102 -1.49 0.38 -3.89
N GLY A 103 -1.53 1.45 -4.68
CA GLY A 103 -2.75 2.21 -4.96
C GLY A 103 -3.68 1.55 -5.99
N ASP A 104 -3.24 0.49 -6.66
CA ASP A 104 -4.00 -0.30 -7.64
C ASP A 104 -4.50 -1.63 -7.10
N VAL A 105 -4.36 -1.85 -5.80
CA VAL A 105 -4.86 -3.04 -5.10
C VAL A 105 -6.23 -2.76 -4.49
N ILE A 106 -7.15 -3.69 -4.65
CA ILE A 106 -8.42 -3.69 -3.94
C ILE A 106 -8.28 -4.53 -2.68
N TYR A 107 -8.18 -3.86 -1.54
CA TYR A 107 -8.04 -4.52 -0.24
C TYR A 107 -9.40 -4.95 0.31
N SER A 108 -9.46 -6.18 0.82
CA SER A 108 -10.56 -6.62 1.66
C SER A 108 -10.58 -5.85 2.99
N GLN A 109 -11.68 -5.90 3.74
CA GLN A 109 -11.72 -5.34 5.09
C GLN A 109 -10.75 -6.07 6.03
N ASP A 110 -10.65 -7.39 5.90
CA ASP A 110 -9.77 -8.23 6.72
C ASP A 110 -8.30 -7.97 6.41
N ALA A 111 -7.93 -7.91 5.13
CA ALA A 111 -6.57 -7.54 4.72
C ALA A 111 -6.18 -6.17 5.28
N MET A 112 -7.05 -5.18 5.13
CA MET A 112 -6.78 -3.83 5.64
C MET A 112 -6.68 -3.81 7.16
N ALA A 113 -7.53 -4.56 7.88
CA ALA A 113 -7.45 -4.68 9.33
C ALA A 113 -6.13 -5.33 9.78
N ARG A 114 -5.65 -6.35 9.09
CA ARG A 114 -4.36 -7.01 9.35
C ARG A 114 -3.19 -6.05 9.11
N ILE A 115 -3.17 -5.35 7.97
CA ILE A 115 -2.11 -4.39 7.62
C ILE A 115 -2.06 -3.25 8.65
N MET A 116 -3.20 -2.61 8.93
CA MET A 116 -3.28 -1.45 9.82
C MET A 116 -3.17 -1.83 11.30
N GLY A 117 -3.61 -3.04 11.67
CA GLY A 117 -3.49 -3.59 13.02
C GLY A 117 -2.13 -4.18 13.34
N CYS A 118 -1.23 -4.30 12.36
CA CYS A 118 0.08 -4.92 12.53
C CYS A 118 0.90 -4.22 13.62
N LYS A 119 1.39 -5.02 14.58
CA LYS A 119 2.26 -4.55 15.68
C LYS A 119 3.72 -4.92 15.46
N ALA A 120 4.02 -5.74 14.47
CA ALA A 120 5.40 -6.14 14.16
C ALA A 120 6.27 -4.93 13.85
N ASP A 121 7.54 -5.05 14.12
CA ASP A 121 8.53 -4.01 13.86
C ASP A 121 8.68 -3.71 12.37
N PHE A 122 8.52 -4.73 11.53
CA PHE A 122 8.45 -4.67 10.08
C PHE A 122 7.68 -5.89 9.58
N MET A 123 6.77 -5.70 8.62
CA MET A 123 5.98 -6.75 8.00
C MET A 123 5.65 -6.38 6.57
N THR A 124 5.74 -7.33 5.65
CA THR A 124 5.18 -7.25 4.29
C THR A 124 3.92 -8.10 4.20
N PHE A 125 2.99 -7.69 3.36
CA PHE A 125 1.69 -8.33 3.17
C PHE A 125 1.48 -8.62 1.70
N GLY A 126 1.02 -9.80 1.39
CA GLY A 126 0.80 -10.21 0.00
C GLY A 126 0.22 -11.60 -0.11
N ASN A 127 0.15 -12.09 -1.34
CA ASN A 127 -0.19 -13.48 -1.64
C ASN A 127 1.04 -14.26 -2.15
N MET A 128 0.83 -15.42 -2.73
CA MET A 128 1.91 -16.26 -3.29
C MET A 128 2.69 -15.57 -4.43
N TRP A 129 2.09 -14.58 -5.10
CA TRP A 129 2.61 -13.99 -6.33
C TRP A 129 3.04 -12.55 -6.16
N GLU A 130 2.42 -11.82 -5.22
CA GLU A 130 2.51 -10.37 -5.13
C GLU A 130 2.59 -9.87 -3.70
N VAL A 131 3.29 -8.75 -3.52
CA VAL A 131 3.29 -7.98 -2.28
C VAL A 131 2.41 -6.75 -2.46
N PHE A 132 1.41 -6.61 -1.62
CA PHE A 132 0.42 -5.53 -1.67
C PHE A 132 0.78 -4.34 -0.79
N ALA A 133 1.40 -4.63 0.35
CA ALA A 133 1.71 -3.61 1.33
C ALA A 133 2.93 -3.97 2.19
N LEU A 134 3.45 -2.95 2.87
CA LEU A 134 4.36 -3.14 4.00
C LEU A 134 3.97 -2.21 5.15
N SER A 135 4.27 -2.65 6.39
CA SER A 135 4.06 -1.86 7.59
C SER A 135 5.27 -1.94 8.50
N PHE A 136 5.64 -0.81 9.12
CA PHE A 136 6.78 -0.77 10.05
C PHE A 136 6.60 0.26 11.14
N ALA A 137 7.26 0.00 12.28
CA ALA A 137 7.36 0.97 13.37
C ALA A 137 8.37 2.08 13.04
N GLY A 138 8.12 3.30 13.48
CA GLY A 138 8.97 4.46 13.20
C GLY A 138 10.42 4.31 13.69
N LYS A 139 10.65 3.56 14.78
CA LYS A 139 12.01 3.20 15.24
C LYS A 139 12.84 2.48 14.15
N ASN A 140 12.16 1.85 13.17
CA ASN A 140 12.76 1.09 12.08
C ASN A 140 12.89 1.90 10.78
N ALA A 141 12.39 3.13 10.76
CA ALA A 141 12.40 3.98 9.57
C ALA A 141 13.81 4.11 8.94
N LYS A 142 14.85 4.26 9.78
CA LYS A 142 16.24 4.37 9.29
C LYS A 142 16.71 3.09 8.58
N ALA A 143 16.37 1.92 9.11
CA ALA A 143 16.75 0.64 8.49
C ALA A 143 15.98 0.39 7.20
N VAL A 144 14.67 0.68 7.21
CA VAL A 144 13.84 0.58 6.00
C VAL A 144 14.37 1.51 4.91
N ARG A 145 14.67 2.78 5.23
CA ARG A 145 15.23 3.73 4.27
C ARG A 145 16.57 3.25 3.70
N ARG A 146 17.45 2.71 4.54
CA ARG A 146 18.73 2.17 4.09
C ARG A 146 18.53 0.97 3.16
N ALA A 147 17.65 0.04 3.52
CA ALA A 147 17.33 -1.12 2.71
C ALA A 147 16.75 -0.73 1.34
N VAL A 148 15.87 0.26 1.31
CA VAL A 148 15.32 0.82 0.06
C VAL A 148 16.41 1.48 -0.78
N GLY A 149 17.32 2.26 -0.17
CA GLY A 149 18.48 2.85 -0.87
C GLY A 149 19.35 1.80 -1.53
N VAL A 150 19.68 0.72 -0.81
CA VAL A 150 20.44 -0.41 -1.38
C VAL A 150 19.67 -1.10 -2.52
N ALA A 151 18.34 -1.21 -2.40
CA ALA A 151 17.52 -1.78 -3.49
C ALA A 151 17.55 -0.93 -4.77
N ILE A 152 17.57 0.40 -4.63
CA ILE A 152 17.70 1.35 -5.76
C ILE A 152 19.06 1.17 -6.46
N GLU A 153 20.13 1.05 -5.69
CA GLU A 153 21.49 0.87 -6.22
C GLU A 153 21.74 -0.54 -6.81
N THR A 154 20.80 -1.48 -6.57
CA THR A 154 20.94 -2.85 -7.07
C THR A 154 20.57 -2.90 -8.56
N PRO A 155 21.42 -3.51 -9.42
CA PRO A 155 21.17 -3.58 -10.85
C PRO A 155 19.78 -4.16 -11.18
N PRO A 156 19.08 -3.62 -12.19
CA PRO A 156 17.69 -4.00 -12.52
C PRO A 156 17.45 -5.49 -12.76
N HIS A 157 18.48 -6.22 -13.16
CA HIS A 157 18.37 -7.68 -13.38
C HIS A 157 18.21 -8.48 -12.08
N LYS A 158 18.50 -7.89 -10.91
CA LYS A 158 18.33 -8.51 -9.57
C LYS A 158 17.02 -8.11 -8.88
N VAL A 159 16.43 -6.97 -9.28
CA VAL A 159 15.19 -6.45 -8.68
C VAL A 159 14.24 -6.06 -9.80
N ARG A 160 13.52 -7.04 -10.36
CA ARG A 160 12.73 -6.85 -11.60
C ARG A 160 11.25 -6.56 -11.38
N THR A 161 10.70 -6.88 -10.23
CA THR A 161 9.28 -6.74 -9.93
C THR A 161 9.07 -6.09 -8.56
N ILE A 162 7.86 -5.56 -8.31
CA ILE A 162 7.47 -5.03 -6.99
C ILE A 162 7.66 -6.09 -5.90
N PHE A 163 7.24 -7.33 -6.17
CA PHE A 163 7.44 -8.46 -5.27
C PHE A 163 8.93 -8.66 -4.92
N MET A 164 9.81 -8.66 -5.91
CA MET A 164 11.27 -8.81 -5.69
C MET A 164 11.83 -7.63 -4.92
N SER A 165 11.37 -6.41 -5.19
CA SER A 165 11.79 -5.21 -4.46
C SER A 165 11.43 -5.31 -2.98
N TYR A 166 10.21 -5.66 -2.65
CA TYR A 166 9.77 -5.83 -1.26
C TYR A 166 10.45 -7.02 -0.57
N SER A 167 10.60 -8.14 -1.24
CA SER A 167 11.33 -9.30 -0.71
C SER A 167 12.79 -8.96 -0.46
N TYR A 168 13.40 -8.15 -1.32
CA TYR A 168 14.77 -7.69 -1.15
C TYR A 168 14.90 -6.73 0.03
N ILE A 169 13.98 -5.74 0.15
CA ILE A 169 13.90 -4.84 1.30
C ILE A 169 13.72 -5.62 2.60
N SER A 170 12.77 -6.57 2.63
CA SER A 170 12.54 -7.45 3.77
C SER A 170 13.81 -8.18 4.21
N ARG A 171 14.53 -8.74 3.23
CA ARG A 171 15.79 -9.45 3.49
C ARG A 171 16.85 -8.52 4.07
N LEU A 172 17.02 -7.32 3.50
CA LEU A 172 17.99 -6.35 3.98
C LEU A 172 17.64 -5.82 5.37
N VAL A 173 16.36 -5.52 5.62
CA VAL A 173 15.89 -5.13 6.96
C VAL A 173 16.17 -6.26 7.97
N LYS A 174 15.95 -7.52 7.59
CA LYS A 174 16.23 -8.69 8.43
C LYS A 174 17.71 -8.90 8.71
N GLN A 175 18.59 -8.51 7.81
CA GLN A 175 20.04 -8.59 7.95
C GLN A 175 20.63 -7.45 8.75
N ASP A 176 19.88 -6.39 9.03
CA ASP A 176 20.33 -5.28 9.85
C ASP A 176 20.48 -5.72 11.30
N LYS A 177 21.73 -5.96 11.73
CA LYS A 177 22.10 -6.48 13.06
C LYS A 177 21.54 -5.67 14.23
N TYR A 178 21.16 -4.42 13.98
CA TYR A 178 20.65 -3.53 15.02
C TYR A 178 19.16 -3.72 15.32
N MET A 179 18.43 -4.53 14.53
CA MET A 179 16.98 -4.42 14.54
C MET A 179 16.19 -5.69 14.80
N LEU A 180 16.68 -6.88 14.47
CA LEU A 180 15.72 -7.97 14.32
C LEU A 180 16.25 -9.34 14.68
N SER A 181 16.12 -9.73 15.94
CA SER A 181 16.44 -11.09 16.38
C SER A 181 15.37 -12.15 16.08
N LYS A 182 14.11 -11.72 15.78
CA LYS A 182 12.98 -12.63 15.49
C LYS A 182 11.97 -11.90 14.62
N ILE A 183 11.94 -12.13 13.30
CA ILE A 183 10.89 -11.56 12.43
C ILE A 183 10.40 -12.60 11.46
N ASP A 184 9.11 -12.88 11.56
CA ASP A 184 8.28 -13.15 10.39
C ASP A 184 8.11 -11.83 9.65
N THR A 185 8.63 -11.75 8.42
CA THR A 185 8.60 -10.53 7.63
C THR A 185 7.50 -10.55 6.59
N PHE A 186 6.71 -11.60 6.53
CA PHE A 186 5.65 -11.78 5.55
C PHE A 186 4.38 -12.32 6.19
N ASP A 187 3.26 -11.64 5.94
CA ASP A 187 1.91 -12.04 6.33
C ASP A 187 1.09 -12.36 5.07
N TYR A 188 0.69 -13.63 4.93
CA TYR A 188 0.01 -14.14 3.76
C TYR A 188 -1.47 -13.78 3.77
N ILE A 189 -1.90 -13.03 2.76
CA ILE A 189 -3.30 -12.66 2.53
C ILE A 189 -3.92 -13.65 1.56
N ASP A 190 -4.88 -14.42 2.06
CA ASP A 190 -5.63 -15.43 1.30
C ASP A 190 -7.11 -15.08 1.24
N ASP A 191 -7.42 -13.96 0.59
CA ASP A 191 -8.78 -13.53 0.37
C ASP A 191 -8.94 -12.92 -1.04
N TYR A 192 -9.93 -12.07 -1.27
CA TYR A 192 -10.13 -11.42 -2.57
C TYR A 192 -9.27 -10.15 -2.77
N THR A 193 -8.37 -9.82 -1.85
CA THR A 193 -7.40 -8.75 -2.03
C THR A 193 -6.52 -9.06 -3.24
N ASN A 194 -6.55 -8.18 -4.23
CA ASN A 194 -5.81 -8.39 -5.48
C ASN A 194 -5.50 -7.04 -6.15
N ASP A 195 -4.41 -7.02 -6.90
CA ASP A 195 -4.13 -5.88 -7.76
C ASP A 195 -4.96 -5.91 -9.04
N ILE A 196 -5.09 -4.77 -9.67
CA ILE A 196 -5.86 -4.61 -10.91
C ILE A 196 -4.89 -4.20 -12.02
N ASP A 197 -4.29 -5.19 -12.66
CA ASP A 197 -3.35 -4.96 -13.76
C ASP A 197 -4.02 -4.83 -15.11
N THR A 198 -5.11 -5.57 -15.32
CA THR A 198 -5.85 -5.60 -16.58
C THR A 198 -7.35 -5.39 -16.38
N HIS A 199 -8.05 -5.09 -17.48
CA HIS A 199 -9.51 -5.00 -17.47
C HIS A 199 -10.19 -6.33 -17.09
N ASN A 200 -9.53 -7.46 -17.38
CA ASN A 200 -10.03 -8.78 -16.97
C ASN A 200 -9.89 -9.00 -15.47
N ASP A 201 -8.83 -8.54 -14.84
CA ASP A 201 -8.65 -8.63 -13.38
C ASP A 201 -9.79 -7.89 -12.68
N TYR A 202 -10.10 -6.68 -13.14
CA TYR A 202 -11.21 -5.91 -12.61
C TYR A 202 -12.57 -6.58 -12.81
N LYS A 203 -12.86 -7.14 -14.00
CA LYS A 203 -14.08 -7.90 -14.23
C LYS A 203 -14.19 -9.13 -13.34
N ASN A 204 -13.11 -9.89 -13.21
CA ASN A 204 -13.06 -11.08 -12.37
C ASN A 204 -13.29 -10.72 -10.90
N PHE A 205 -12.67 -9.63 -10.42
CA PHE A 205 -12.90 -9.11 -9.08
C PHE A 205 -14.39 -8.79 -8.84
N LEU A 206 -15.04 -8.06 -9.75
CA LEU A 206 -16.46 -7.72 -9.62
C LEU A 206 -17.35 -8.98 -9.54
N ILE A 207 -17.03 -10.02 -10.32
CA ILE A 207 -17.75 -11.30 -10.30
C ILE A 207 -17.56 -11.98 -8.93
N GLU A 208 -16.36 -12.02 -8.40
CA GLU A 208 -16.05 -12.60 -7.09
C GLU A 208 -16.77 -11.89 -5.95
N VAL A 209 -16.78 -10.56 -5.94
CA VAL A 209 -17.49 -9.76 -4.94
C VAL A 209 -19.00 -10.03 -4.96
N VAL A 210 -19.59 -10.11 -6.17
CA VAL A 210 -21.02 -10.43 -6.32
C VAL A 210 -21.34 -11.83 -5.82
N LYS A 211 -20.50 -12.82 -6.15
CA LYS A 211 -20.67 -14.20 -5.67
C LYS A 211 -20.61 -14.28 -4.14
N ARG A 212 -19.63 -13.62 -3.50
CA ARG A 212 -19.47 -13.63 -2.04
C ARG A 212 -20.62 -12.94 -1.32
N LYS A 213 -21.11 -11.79 -1.80
CA LYS A 213 -22.32 -11.16 -1.25
C LYS A 213 -23.51 -12.13 -1.27
N ARG A 214 -23.73 -12.85 -2.38
CA ARG A 214 -24.81 -13.84 -2.49
C ARG A 214 -24.64 -15.03 -1.53
N LEU A 215 -23.42 -15.39 -1.16
CA LEU A 215 -23.15 -16.46 -0.19
C LEU A 215 -23.38 -15.99 1.24
N ASP A 216 -23.00 -14.75 1.56
CA ASP A 216 -23.20 -14.15 2.89
C ASP A 216 -24.69 -13.89 3.16
N ASP A 217 -25.46 -13.47 2.14
CA ASP A 217 -26.92 -13.31 2.24
C ASP A 217 -27.69 -14.63 2.44
N ARG A 218 -27.06 -15.78 2.18
CA ARG A 218 -27.65 -17.11 2.34
C ARG A 218 -27.32 -17.79 3.67
N LYS A 219 -26.46 -17.21 4.50
CA LYS A 219 -26.20 -17.71 5.85
C LYS A 219 -27.43 -17.42 6.71
N PRO A 220 -28.07 -18.43 7.31
CA PRO A 220 -29.18 -18.19 8.22
C PRO A 220 -28.70 -17.34 9.40
N LYS A 221 -29.51 -16.36 9.76
CA LYS A 221 -29.29 -15.51 10.95
C LYS A 221 -29.39 -16.31 12.23
#